data_9c397dbc6e09f36f86eac27b1ed0a5f7
#
_entry.id   9c397dbc6e09f36f86eac27b1ed0a5f7
#
_cell.length_a   1.000
_cell.length_b   1.000
_cell.length_c   1.000
_cell.angle_alpha   90.00
_cell.angle_beta   90.00
_cell.angle_gamma   90.00
#
_symmetry.space_group_name_H-M   'P 1'
#
loop_
_entity.id
_entity.type
_entity.pdbx_description
1 polymer ?
#
loop_
_entity_poly.entity_id
_entity_poly.type
_entity_poly.pdbx_seq_one_letter_code
_entity_poly.pdbx_strand_id
1 'polypeptide(L)'
;DLDKLETEGVVTRVHGGAIWNEGAQKEGVHFYRRMSKHLKEKQEIARKATGLFEGKNTIVADSSTTVVEALKLLPNSTDITVVTNSTEIFREFQQSAINFISTGGEYNKKSCSLQGQLAKTNIAKYNVSLALISCKGVSIEKGVQDTNESEAEIKKAMLAQADEVALLVDSSKFDQSAFVSLIGLDKVNYIITDSRPSDEWVAYCESHEIQLIY
;
A
#
# COMPACT_ATOMS: atom_id res chain seq x y z
N ASP A 1 -10.01 23.33 18.71
CA ASP A 1 -9.77 21.99 19.20
C ASP A 1 -9.31 21.13 18.05
N LEU A 2 -8.14 20.48 18.20
CA LEU A 2 -7.51 19.68 17.15
C LEU A 2 -8.40 18.48 16.73
N ASP A 3 -9.16 17.89 17.64
CA ASP A 3 -10.07 16.77 17.34
C ASP A 3 -11.18 17.19 16.37
N LYS A 4 -11.73 18.40 16.57
CA LYS A 4 -12.74 18.96 15.66
C LYS A 4 -12.17 19.26 14.29
N LEU A 5 -10.98 19.85 14.22
CA LEU A 5 -10.30 20.16 12.95
C LEU A 5 -9.88 18.90 12.21
N GLU A 6 -9.54 17.83 12.91
CA GLU A 6 -9.27 16.51 12.32
C GLU A 6 -10.54 15.87 11.76
N THR A 7 -11.64 15.91 12.53
CA THR A 7 -12.96 15.41 12.09
C THR A 7 -13.46 16.17 10.87
N GLU A 8 -13.22 17.47 10.80
CA GLU A 8 -13.54 18.33 9.64
C GLU A 8 -12.54 18.16 8.47
N GLY A 9 -11.48 17.38 8.66
CA GLY A 9 -10.46 17.15 7.65
C GLY A 9 -9.55 18.35 7.36
N VAL A 10 -9.56 19.34 8.22
CA VAL A 10 -8.76 20.57 8.12
C VAL A 10 -7.29 20.33 8.47
N VAL A 11 -7.06 19.43 9.44
CA VAL A 11 -5.73 19.01 9.86
C VAL A 11 -5.67 17.49 9.92
N THR A 12 -4.46 16.93 9.82
CA THR A 12 -4.15 15.52 10.10
C THR A 12 -3.16 15.45 11.24
N ARG A 13 -3.46 14.69 12.29
CA ARG A 13 -2.52 14.44 13.39
C ARG A 13 -1.38 13.55 12.94
N VAL A 14 -0.19 13.93 13.37
CA VAL A 14 1.03 13.13 13.21
C VAL A 14 1.73 13.05 14.56
N HIS A 15 2.67 12.11 14.70
CA HIS A 15 3.46 12.01 15.92
C HIS A 15 4.23 13.32 16.16
N GLY A 16 3.90 14.03 17.25
CA GLY A 16 4.50 15.32 17.58
C GLY A 16 3.79 16.57 17.05
N GLY A 17 2.60 16.45 16.40
CA GLY A 17 1.88 17.64 15.94
C GLY A 17 0.65 17.39 15.08
N ALA A 18 0.30 18.40 14.29
CA ALA A 18 -0.74 18.30 13.28
C ALA A 18 -0.30 19.02 12.00
N ILE A 19 -0.65 18.46 10.87
CA ILE A 19 -0.36 19.01 9.54
C ILE A 19 -1.63 19.66 9.00
N TRP A 20 -1.52 20.89 8.52
CA TRP A 20 -2.61 21.60 7.87
C TRP A 20 -2.89 21.00 6.51
N ASN A 21 -4.15 20.62 6.24
CA ASN A 21 -4.57 20.04 4.98
C ASN A 21 -4.97 21.15 3.99
N GLU A 22 -4.01 21.79 3.33
CA GLU A 22 -4.31 22.76 2.27
C GLU A 22 -5.02 22.10 1.10
N GLY A 23 -6.19 22.59 0.71
CA GLY A 23 -6.89 22.16 -0.49
C GLY A 23 -7.78 20.91 -0.36
N ALA A 24 -8.39 20.67 0.80
CA ALA A 24 -9.25 19.50 1.10
C ALA A 24 -10.46 19.29 0.14
N GLN A 25 -10.66 20.10 -0.89
CA GLN A 25 -11.87 20.05 -1.73
C GLN A 25 -11.67 19.62 -3.18
N LYS A 26 -10.43 19.52 -3.70
CA LYS A 26 -10.23 19.06 -5.10
C LYS A 26 -8.89 18.33 -5.22
N GLU A 27 -8.93 17.07 -5.68
CA GLU A 27 -7.84 16.22 -6.14
C GLU A 27 -6.89 15.62 -5.09
N GLY A 28 -7.02 14.32 -4.85
CA GLY A 28 -6.03 13.48 -4.15
C GLY A 28 -6.00 13.74 -2.65
N VAL A 29 -6.67 12.89 -1.90
CA VAL A 29 -6.64 12.93 -0.43
C VAL A 29 -5.19 12.81 0.02
N HIS A 30 -4.64 13.83 0.67
CA HIS A 30 -3.28 13.86 1.22
C HIS A 30 -2.94 12.55 1.95
N PHE A 31 -1.71 12.11 1.86
CA PHE A 31 -1.21 10.89 2.48
C PHE A 31 -1.62 10.77 3.96
N TYR A 32 -1.41 11.82 4.74
CA TYR A 32 -1.70 11.82 6.19
C TYR A 32 -3.19 11.71 6.51
N ARG A 33 -4.08 12.30 5.70
CA ARG A 33 -5.53 12.10 5.86
C ARG A 33 -5.92 10.66 5.54
N ARG A 34 -5.28 10.03 4.56
CA ARG A 34 -5.49 8.59 4.28
C ARG A 34 -4.92 7.73 5.40
N MET A 35 -3.81 8.13 6.04
CA MET A 35 -3.19 7.39 7.14
C MET A 35 -4.14 7.26 8.33
N SER A 36 -4.83 8.34 8.72
CA SER A 36 -5.80 8.32 9.83
C SER A 36 -7.13 7.66 9.47
N LYS A 37 -7.55 7.72 8.20
CA LYS A 37 -8.80 7.10 7.75
C LYS A 37 -8.69 5.58 7.76
N HIS A 38 -9.66 4.88 8.38
CA HIS A 38 -9.69 3.42 8.51
C HIS A 38 -8.42 2.84 9.15
N LEU A 39 -7.89 3.53 10.17
CA LEU A 39 -6.63 3.11 10.81
C LEU A 39 -6.75 1.74 11.49
N LYS A 40 -7.88 1.45 12.14
CA LYS A 40 -8.12 0.16 12.80
C LYS A 40 -8.13 -1.00 11.81
N GLU A 41 -8.80 -0.80 10.68
CA GLU A 41 -8.87 -1.75 9.59
C GLU A 41 -7.47 -2.03 9.01
N LYS A 42 -6.66 -1.00 8.78
CA LYS A 42 -5.27 -1.16 8.31
C LYS A 42 -4.38 -1.88 9.32
N GLN A 43 -4.55 -1.61 10.61
CA GLN A 43 -3.81 -2.31 11.67
C GLN A 43 -4.21 -3.78 11.75
N GLU A 44 -5.49 -4.11 11.51
CA GLU A 44 -5.95 -5.48 11.42
C GLU A 44 -5.34 -6.20 10.21
N ILE A 45 -5.39 -5.57 9.04
CA ILE A 45 -4.73 -6.06 7.82
C ILE A 45 -3.23 -6.27 8.07
N ALA A 46 -2.56 -5.32 8.71
CA ALA A 46 -1.14 -5.41 9.02
C ALA A 46 -0.82 -6.64 9.91
N ARG A 47 -1.63 -6.89 10.95
CA ARG A 47 -1.47 -8.08 11.81
C ARG A 47 -1.63 -9.38 11.03
N LYS A 48 -2.62 -9.46 10.15
CA LYS A 48 -2.87 -10.65 9.32
C LYS A 48 -1.76 -10.86 8.28
N ALA A 49 -1.18 -9.78 7.76
CA ALA A 49 -0.08 -9.84 6.81
C ALA A 49 1.24 -10.38 7.39
N THR A 50 1.41 -10.41 8.72
CA THR A 50 2.68 -10.86 9.35
C THR A 50 3.08 -12.28 8.96
N GLY A 51 2.12 -13.17 8.75
CA GLY A 51 2.38 -14.55 8.30
C GLY A 51 3.04 -14.65 6.92
N LEU A 52 2.92 -13.60 6.08
CA LEU A 52 3.55 -13.58 4.76
C LEU A 52 5.05 -13.23 4.82
N PHE A 53 5.54 -12.71 5.93
CA PHE A 53 6.94 -12.24 6.02
C PHE A 53 7.91 -13.35 6.32
N GLU A 54 7.44 -14.51 6.75
CA GLU A 54 8.29 -15.67 7.03
C GLU A 54 8.99 -16.14 5.75
N GLY A 55 10.31 -16.18 5.78
CA GLY A 55 11.15 -16.57 4.65
C GLY A 55 11.22 -15.55 3.50
N LYS A 56 10.61 -14.36 3.63
CA LYS A 56 10.63 -13.31 2.61
C LYS A 56 11.64 -12.22 2.98
N ASN A 57 12.86 -12.33 2.47
CA ASN A 57 13.95 -11.40 2.80
C ASN A 57 14.04 -10.20 1.84
N THR A 58 13.38 -10.25 0.69
CA THR A 58 13.36 -9.18 -0.30
C THR A 58 11.93 -8.80 -0.62
N ILE A 59 11.58 -7.55 -0.38
CA ILE A 59 10.21 -7.03 -0.49
C ILE A 59 10.22 -5.77 -1.34
N VAL A 60 9.26 -5.60 -2.23
CA VAL A 60 8.92 -4.30 -2.80
C VAL A 60 7.61 -3.81 -2.21
N ALA A 61 7.57 -2.56 -1.79
CA ALA A 61 6.43 -1.99 -1.09
C ALA A 61 6.03 -0.63 -1.68
N ASP A 62 4.74 -0.47 -2.01
CA ASP A 62 4.22 0.79 -2.49
C ASP A 62 4.07 1.85 -1.38
N SER A 63 3.75 3.09 -1.77
CA SER A 63 3.56 4.21 -0.84
C SER A 63 2.17 4.25 -0.19
N SER A 64 1.41 3.17 -0.21
CA SER A 64 0.07 3.13 0.37
C SER A 64 0.10 3.10 1.88
N THR A 65 -0.81 3.83 2.52
CA THR A 65 -0.86 3.89 3.99
C THR A 65 -1.15 2.53 4.66
N THR A 66 -1.85 1.62 3.98
CA THR A 66 -2.07 0.25 4.47
C THR A 66 -0.77 -0.56 4.45
N VAL A 67 0.04 -0.40 3.40
CA VAL A 67 1.35 -1.04 3.28
C VAL A 67 2.32 -0.50 4.33
N VAL A 68 2.32 0.82 4.58
CA VAL A 68 3.14 1.42 5.65
C VAL A 68 2.80 0.80 7.01
N GLU A 69 1.51 0.60 7.33
CA GLU A 69 1.12 -0.08 8.59
C GLU A 69 1.61 -1.53 8.64
N ALA A 70 1.55 -2.27 7.54
CA ALA A 70 2.05 -3.64 7.48
C ALA A 70 3.58 -3.72 7.69
N LEU A 71 4.34 -2.80 7.09
CA LEU A 71 5.79 -2.74 7.24
C LEU A 71 6.24 -2.48 8.69
N LYS A 72 5.43 -1.81 9.51
CA LYS A 72 5.71 -1.59 10.95
C LYS A 72 5.79 -2.89 11.74
N LEU A 73 5.21 -3.97 11.22
CA LEU A 73 5.19 -5.30 11.84
C LEU A 73 6.22 -6.26 11.24
N LEU A 74 7.05 -5.81 10.30
CA LEU A 74 8.19 -6.59 9.83
C LEU A 74 9.17 -6.88 10.99
N PRO A 75 9.77 -8.09 11.03
CA PRO A 75 10.87 -8.36 11.93
C PRO A 75 11.99 -7.33 11.74
N ASN A 76 12.50 -6.75 12.81
CA ASN A 76 13.59 -5.79 12.75
C ASN A 76 14.93 -6.49 12.54
N SER A 77 15.25 -6.89 11.31
CA SER A 77 16.39 -7.69 10.92
C SER A 77 17.19 -7.06 9.79
N THR A 78 18.51 -7.18 9.84
CA THR A 78 19.42 -6.79 8.75
C THR A 78 19.31 -7.66 7.51
N ASP A 79 18.71 -8.84 7.62
CA ASP A 79 18.53 -9.77 6.50
C ASP A 79 17.38 -9.37 5.57
N ILE A 80 16.53 -8.41 6.02
CA ILE A 80 15.39 -7.93 5.24
C ILE A 80 15.78 -6.69 4.44
N THR A 81 15.50 -6.72 3.16
CA THR A 81 15.64 -5.57 2.24
C THR A 81 14.28 -5.20 1.68
N VAL A 82 13.90 -3.93 1.80
CA VAL A 82 12.66 -3.37 1.26
C VAL A 82 12.96 -2.29 0.23
N VAL A 83 12.58 -2.52 -1.01
CA VAL A 83 12.60 -1.51 -2.07
C VAL A 83 11.28 -0.75 -2.04
N THR A 84 11.31 0.58 -1.93
CA THR A 84 10.07 1.35 -1.83
C THR A 84 10.16 2.72 -2.48
N ASN A 85 9.04 3.20 -2.98
CA ASN A 85 8.86 4.56 -3.45
C ASN A 85 8.23 5.49 -2.39
N SER A 86 7.98 5.01 -1.18
CA SER A 86 7.42 5.79 -0.08
C SER A 86 8.48 6.63 0.62
N THR A 87 8.29 7.95 0.68
CA THR A 87 9.18 8.82 1.46
C THR A 87 8.92 8.72 2.96
N GLU A 88 7.72 8.34 3.37
CA GLU A 88 7.37 8.18 4.79
C GLU A 88 8.08 7.02 5.45
N ILE A 89 8.39 5.97 4.72
CA ILE A 89 9.16 4.83 5.24
C ILE A 89 10.51 5.29 5.80
N PHE A 90 11.23 6.16 5.09
CA PHE A 90 12.53 6.65 5.56
C PHE A 90 12.41 7.53 6.82
N ARG A 91 11.27 8.17 7.02
CA ARG A 91 10.99 8.93 8.24
C ARG A 91 10.61 8.04 9.43
N GLU A 92 9.74 7.06 9.20
CA GLU A 92 9.20 6.17 10.24
C GLU A 92 10.25 5.15 10.74
N PHE A 93 11.15 4.69 9.87
CA PHE A 93 12.05 3.57 10.15
C PHE A 93 13.51 3.99 10.35
N GLN A 94 13.79 5.22 10.78
CA GLN A 94 15.15 5.75 10.96
C GLN A 94 16.04 4.90 11.90
N GLN A 95 15.45 4.19 12.85
CA GLN A 95 16.16 3.35 13.82
C GLN A 95 15.99 1.85 13.53
N SER A 96 15.46 1.48 12.37
CA SER A 96 15.27 0.09 11.99
C SER A 96 16.58 -0.53 11.50
N ALA A 97 16.75 -1.83 11.77
CA ALA A 97 17.84 -2.63 11.20
C ALA A 97 17.55 -3.07 9.75
N ILE A 98 16.30 -2.95 9.28
CA ILE A 98 15.89 -3.30 7.92
C ILE A 98 16.61 -2.41 6.91
N ASN A 99 17.11 -3.01 5.83
CA ASN A 99 17.71 -2.28 4.73
C ASN A 99 16.64 -1.71 3.79
N PHE A 100 16.43 -0.40 3.81
CA PHE A 100 15.49 0.28 2.91
C PHE A 100 16.20 0.90 1.71
N ILE A 101 15.76 0.54 0.52
CA ILE A 101 16.24 1.07 -0.76
C ILE A 101 15.16 1.98 -1.36
N SER A 102 15.54 3.24 -1.62
CA SER A 102 14.66 4.19 -2.33
C SER A 102 14.67 3.92 -3.81
N THR A 103 13.49 3.97 -4.44
CA THR A 103 13.39 3.95 -5.91
C THR A 103 13.99 5.19 -6.58
N GLY A 104 14.14 6.31 -5.83
CA GLY A 104 14.42 7.60 -6.44
C GLY A 104 13.26 8.09 -7.32
N GLY A 105 13.47 9.19 -8.03
CA GLY A 105 12.47 9.75 -8.95
C GLY A 105 11.90 11.09 -8.50
N GLU A 106 10.77 11.47 -9.07
CA GLU A 106 10.08 12.74 -8.82
C GLU A 106 9.21 12.65 -7.58
N TYR A 107 9.35 13.63 -6.67
CA TYR A 107 8.57 13.61 -5.44
C TYR A 107 7.15 14.15 -5.62
N ASN A 108 6.18 13.33 -5.34
CA ASN A 108 4.78 13.71 -5.26
C ASN A 108 4.37 13.99 -3.80
N LYS A 109 4.17 15.27 -3.48
CA LYS A 109 3.79 15.74 -2.14
C LYS A 109 2.46 15.16 -1.64
N LYS A 110 1.48 14.94 -2.53
CA LYS A 110 0.14 14.47 -2.17
C LYS A 110 0.13 13.03 -1.68
N SER A 111 0.98 12.19 -2.25
CA SER A 111 1.09 10.77 -1.91
C SER A 111 2.31 10.42 -1.07
N CYS A 112 3.20 11.39 -0.79
CA CYS A 112 4.49 11.14 -0.14
C CYS A 112 5.25 10.01 -0.83
N SER A 113 5.31 10.07 -2.17
CA SER A 113 5.88 9.03 -3.01
C SER A 113 6.83 9.55 -4.07
N LEU A 114 7.73 8.69 -4.50
CA LEU A 114 8.64 8.91 -5.61
C LEU A 114 8.06 8.23 -6.86
N GLN A 115 8.05 8.96 -7.97
CA GLN A 115 7.38 8.55 -9.22
C GLN A 115 8.25 8.85 -10.44
N GLY A 116 7.73 8.59 -11.62
CA GLY A 116 8.36 8.92 -12.89
C GLY A 116 9.29 7.84 -13.43
N GLN A 117 9.90 8.11 -14.58
CA GLN A 117 10.69 7.13 -15.33
C GLN A 117 11.92 6.62 -14.57
N LEU A 118 12.57 7.50 -13.80
CA LEU A 118 13.74 7.11 -13.01
C LEU A 118 13.37 6.06 -11.94
N ALA A 119 12.26 6.26 -11.24
CA ALA A 119 11.77 5.30 -10.24
C ALA A 119 11.47 3.94 -10.90
N LYS A 120 10.77 3.92 -12.04
CA LYS A 120 10.50 2.69 -12.80
C LYS A 120 11.78 1.97 -13.22
N THR A 121 12.74 2.68 -13.78
CA THR A 121 14.03 2.13 -14.21
C THR A 121 14.82 1.55 -13.03
N ASN A 122 14.76 2.17 -11.86
CA ASN A 122 15.46 1.68 -10.68
C ASN A 122 14.76 0.44 -10.09
N ILE A 123 13.43 0.40 -10.04
CA ILE A 123 12.66 -0.79 -9.61
C ILE A 123 13.04 -2.01 -10.47
N ALA A 124 13.15 -1.84 -11.78
CA ALA A 124 13.46 -2.93 -12.71
C ALA A 124 14.84 -3.59 -12.50
N LYS A 125 15.68 -3.06 -11.61
CA LYS A 125 16.99 -3.66 -11.27
C LYS A 125 16.91 -4.74 -10.19
N TYR A 126 15.78 -4.88 -9.53
CA TYR A 126 15.62 -5.77 -8.38
C TYR A 126 14.67 -6.92 -8.72
N ASN A 127 14.99 -8.12 -8.22
CA ASN A 127 14.05 -9.22 -8.15
C ASN A 127 13.74 -9.46 -6.67
N VAL A 128 12.47 -9.53 -6.33
CA VAL A 128 12.01 -9.62 -4.94
C VAL A 128 11.05 -10.78 -4.74
N SER A 129 11.05 -11.35 -3.55
CA SER A 129 10.17 -12.48 -3.23
C SER A 129 8.71 -12.05 -3.00
N LEU A 130 8.46 -10.79 -2.62
CA LEU A 130 7.11 -10.34 -2.28
C LEU A 130 6.88 -8.88 -2.67
N ALA A 131 5.78 -8.61 -3.37
CA ALA A 131 5.24 -7.27 -3.53
C ALA A 131 4.09 -7.02 -2.55
N LEU A 132 4.19 -5.94 -1.79
CA LEU A 132 3.11 -5.43 -0.94
C LEU A 132 2.51 -4.20 -1.62
N ILE A 133 1.27 -4.29 -2.04
CA ILE A 133 0.54 -3.18 -2.65
C ILE A 133 -0.82 -2.97 -2.01
N SER A 134 -1.37 -1.78 -2.17
CA SER A 134 -2.78 -1.49 -1.91
C SER A 134 -3.40 -0.76 -3.10
N CYS A 135 -4.70 -0.54 -3.08
CA CYS A 135 -5.44 0.04 -4.19
C CYS A 135 -6.48 1.08 -3.75
N LYS A 136 -7.20 1.65 -4.72
CA LYS A 136 -8.34 2.54 -4.49
C LYS A 136 -9.68 1.84 -4.65
N GLY A 137 -9.71 0.75 -5.39
CA GLY A 137 -10.85 -0.11 -5.56
C GLY A 137 -10.41 -1.46 -6.13
N VAL A 138 -11.19 -2.49 -5.86
CA VAL A 138 -11.01 -3.83 -6.40
C VAL A 138 -12.38 -4.43 -6.70
N SER A 139 -12.52 -5.04 -7.87
CA SER A 139 -13.73 -5.77 -8.24
C SER A 139 -13.38 -7.04 -9.02
N ILE A 140 -14.24 -8.03 -8.95
CA ILE A 140 -14.05 -9.31 -9.65
C ILE A 140 -13.94 -9.07 -11.16
N GLU A 141 -14.79 -8.20 -11.71
CA GLU A 141 -14.83 -7.93 -13.15
C GLU A 141 -13.61 -7.14 -13.66
N LYS A 142 -13.17 -6.11 -12.90
CA LYS A 142 -12.17 -5.14 -13.39
C LYS A 142 -10.80 -5.29 -12.71
N GLY A 143 -10.67 -6.21 -11.77
CA GLY A 143 -9.44 -6.40 -11.01
C GLY A 143 -9.11 -5.25 -10.07
N VAL A 144 -7.85 -5.01 -9.88
CA VAL A 144 -7.27 -3.99 -8.98
C VAL A 144 -7.16 -2.65 -9.71
N GLN A 145 -7.58 -1.57 -9.07
CA GLN A 145 -7.67 -0.25 -9.69
C GLN A 145 -7.08 0.85 -8.80
N ASP A 146 -6.60 1.91 -9.45
CA ASP A 146 -6.11 3.11 -8.79
C ASP A 146 -6.72 4.39 -9.40
N THR A 147 -6.48 5.55 -8.79
CA THR A 147 -7.01 6.84 -9.27
C THR A 147 -6.00 7.64 -10.09
N ASN A 148 -4.72 7.29 -10.01
CA ASN A 148 -3.62 8.06 -10.59
C ASN A 148 -2.74 7.16 -11.47
N GLU A 149 -2.56 7.54 -12.73
CA GLU A 149 -1.78 6.77 -13.70
C GLU A 149 -0.30 6.66 -13.29
N SER A 150 0.30 7.74 -12.79
CA SER A 150 1.71 7.71 -12.36
C SER A 150 1.94 6.76 -11.20
N GLU A 151 1.00 6.67 -10.23
CA GLU A 151 1.06 5.69 -9.14
C GLU A 151 0.84 4.26 -9.66
N ALA A 152 -0.12 4.08 -10.55
CA ALA A 152 -0.38 2.78 -11.16
C ALA A 152 0.84 2.25 -11.93
N GLU A 153 1.53 3.10 -12.69
CA GLU A 153 2.73 2.71 -13.43
C GLU A 153 3.90 2.30 -12.52
N ILE A 154 4.08 2.96 -11.38
CA ILE A 154 5.07 2.53 -10.39
C ILE A 154 4.70 1.17 -9.80
N LYS A 155 3.44 0.97 -9.43
CA LYS A 155 2.97 -0.32 -8.91
C LYS A 155 3.14 -1.43 -9.95
N LYS A 156 2.79 -1.20 -11.23
CA LYS A 156 3.03 -2.17 -12.31
C LYS A 156 4.50 -2.55 -12.42
N ALA A 157 5.41 -1.57 -12.32
CA ALA A 157 6.84 -1.84 -12.32
C ALA A 157 7.28 -2.69 -11.11
N MET A 158 6.72 -2.46 -9.93
CA MET A 158 6.96 -3.26 -8.73
C MET A 158 6.48 -4.70 -8.89
N LEU A 159 5.26 -4.87 -9.37
CA LEU A 159 4.64 -6.18 -9.57
C LEU A 159 5.38 -7.04 -10.59
N ALA A 160 5.96 -6.43 -11.62
CA ALA A 160 6.76 -7.12 -12.64
C ALA A 160 8.08 -7.70 -12.09
N GLN A 161 8.51 -7.31 -10.88
CA GLN A 161 9.75 -7.74 -10.26
C GLN A 161 9.55 -8.73 -9.11
N ALA A 162 8.30 -9.06 -8.76
CA ALA A 162 7.99 -9.87 -7.60
C ALA A 162 7.57 -11.29 -7.99
N ASP A 163 8.03 -12.27 -7.19
CA ASP A 163 7.59 -13.67 -7.34
C ASP A 163 6.14 -13.84 -6.87
N GLU A 164 5.76 -13.13 -5.80
CA GLU A 164 4.42 -13.16 -5.23
C GLU A 164 3.87 -11.76 -4.98
N VAL A 165 2.58 -11.60 -5.13
CA VAL A 165 1.86 -10.34 -4.96
C VAL A 165 0.83 -10.44 -3.84
N ALA A 166 0.95 -9.58 -2.83
CA ALA A 166 -0.02 -9.41 -1.76
C ALA A 166 -0.74 -8.07 -1.88
N LEU A 167 -2.04 -8.12 -2.10
CA LEU A 167 -2.94 -6.98 -2.10
C LEU A 167 -3.50 -6.76 -0.69
N LEU A 168 -3.12 -5.67 -0.05
CA LEU A 168 -3.59 -5.24 1.26
C LEU A 168 -4.75 -4.25 1.07
N VAL A 169 -5.97 -4.65 1.39
CA VAL A 169 -7.16 -3.89 1.03
C VAL A 169 -8.20 -3.89 2.16
N ASP A 170 -8.60 -2.70 2.60
CA ASP A 170 -9.67 -2.59 3.58
C ASP A 170 -11.05 -2.88 2.95
N SER A 171 -11.99 -3.37 3.78
CA SER A 171 -13.32 -3.83 3.36
C SER A 171 -14.11 -2.80 2.56
N SER A 172 -13.83 -1.50 2.73
CA SER A 172 -14.51 -0.43 1.99
C SER A 172 -14.09 -0.32 0.52
N LYS A 173 -13.11 -1.11 0.05
CA LYS A 173 -12.57 -1.06 -1.30
C LYS A 173 -13.13 -2.13 -2.23
N PHE A 174 -13.73 -3.18 -1.65
CA PHE A 174 -14.36 -4.23 -2.44
C PHE A 174 -15.53 -3.66 -3.23
N ASP A 175 -15.64 -4.10 -4.48
CA ASP A 175 -16.68 -3.67 -5.44
C ASP A 175 -16.69 -2.16 -5.74
N GLN A 176 -15.59 -1.48 -5.40
CA GLN A 176 -15.38 -0.09 -5.77
C GLN A 176 -14.58 0.00 -7.06
N SER A 177 -15.01 0.91 -7.94
CA SER A 177 -14.29 1.24 -9.17
C SER A 177 -13.41 2.47 -8.99
N ALA A 178 -12.22 2.47 -9.63
CA ALA A 178 -11.36 3.62 -9.73
C ALA A 178 -10.98 3.87 -11.21
N PHE A 179 -10.35 5.01 -11.48
CA PHE A 179 -10.18 5.50 -12.84
C PHE A 179 -9.17 4.70 -13.68
N VAL A 180 -8.12 4.18 -13.04
CA VAL A 180 -7.00 3.54 -13.72
C VAL A 180 -6.94 2.05 -13.40
N SER A 181 -6.95 1.18 -14.40
CA SER A 181 -6.71 -0.24 -14.22
C SER A 181 -5.25 -0.50 -13.88
N LEU A 182 -5.00 -1.27 -12.83
CA LEU A 182 -3.68 -1.64 -12.37
C LEU A 182 -3.29 -3.04 -12.88
N ILE A 183 -3.94 -4.07 -12.36
CA ILE A 183 -3.73 -5.48 -12.75
C ILE A 183 -5.02 -6.28 -12.65
N GLY A 184 -5.09 -7.41 -13.36
CA GLY A 184 -6.11 -8.42 -13.13
C GLY A 184 -5.88 -9.18 -11.83
N LEU A 185 -6.93 -9.80 -11.29
CA LEU A 185 -6.83 -10.62 -10.08
C LEU A 185 -6.00 -11.90 -10.30
N ASP A 186 -5.84 -12.35 -11.53
CA ASP A 186 -4.97 -13.47 -11.92
C ASP A 186 -3.48 -13.26 -11.60
N LYS A 187 -3.08 -12.05 -11.28
CA LYS A 187 -1.72 -11.67 -10.85
C LYS A 187 -1.57 -11.50 -9.34
N VAL A 188 -2.61 -11.76 -8.58
CA VAL A 188 -2.63 -11.59 -7.12
C VAL A 188 -2.58 -12.96 -6.46
N ASN A 189 -1.60 -13.19 -5.59
CA ASN A 189 -1.47 -14.44 -4.83
C ASN A 189 -2.22 -14.37 -3.49
N TYR A 190 -2.21 -13.19 -2.86
CA TYR A 190 -2.81 -12.98 -1.53
C TYR A 190 -3.70 -11.75 -1.56
N ILE A 191 -4.89 -11.85 -1.00
CA ILE A 191 -5.73 -10.70 -0.63
C ILE A 191 -5.87 -10.71 0.88
N ILE A 192 -5.39 -9.65 1.54
CA ILE A 192 -5.47 -9.50 2.99
C ILE A 192 -6.42 -8.34 3.31
N THR A 193 -7.45 -8.64 4.11
CA THR A 193 -8.47 -7.66 4.46
C THR A 193 -8.83 -7.70 5.96
N ASP A 194 -9.43 -6.63 6.47
CA ASP A 194 -9.81 -6.47 7.87
C ASP A 194 -10.96 -7.39 8.27
N SER A 195 -11.89 -7.65 7.37
CA SER A 195 -13.08 -8.43 7.64
C SER A 195 -13.45 -9.35 6.46
N ARG A 196 -14.25 -10.37 6.73
CA ARG A 196 -14.71 -11.34 5.72
C ARG A 196 -15.48 -10.60 4.61
N PRO A 197 -15.07 -10.70 3.34
CA PRO A 197 -15.82 -10.14 2.22
C PRO A 197 -17.06 -11.00 1.90
N SER A 198 -17.80 -10.65 0.86
CA SER A 198 -18.99 -11.39 0.42
C SER A 198 -18.66 -12.84 0.03
N ASP A 199 -19.67 -13.71 0.05
CA ASP A 199 -19.51 -15.11 -0.36
C ASP A 199 -19.06 -15.24 -1.82
N GLU A 200 -19.43 -14.29 -2.67
CA GLU A 200 -18.98 -14.22 -4.06
C GLU A 200 -17.46 -14.03 -4.13
N TRP A 201 -16.87 -13.14 -3.32
CA TRP A 201 -15.43 -12.94 -3.23
C TRP A 201 -14.70 -14.18 -2.69
N VAL A 202 -15.27 -14.82 -1.66
CA VAL A 202 -14.68 -16.06 -1.11
C VAL A 202 -14.64 -17.14 -2.18
N ALA A 203 -15.76 -17.40 -2.86
CA ALA A 203 -15.85 -18.40 -3.92
C ALA A 203 -14.94 -18.07 -5.10
N TYR A 204 -14.83 -16.78 -5.48
CA TYR A 204 -13.92 -16.34 -6.54
C TYR A 204 -12.45 -16.63 -6.17
N CYS A 205 -12.02 -16.24 -4.98
CA CYS A 205 -10.64 -16.47 -4.52
C CYS A 205 -10.30 -17.96 -4.46
N GLU A 206 -11.19 -18.78 -3.94
CA GLU A 206 -11.02 -20.24 -3.89
C GLU A 206 -10.87 -20.85 -5.30
N SER A 207 -11.71 -20.41 -6.26
CA SER A 207 -11.68 -20.95 -7.62
C SER A 207 -10.48 -20.49 -8.45
N HIS A 208 -9.79 -19.42 -8.05
CA HIS A 208 -8.63 -18.84 -8.73
C HIS A 208 -7.33 -18.98 -7.95
N GLU A 209 -7.31 -19.83 -6.93
CA GLU A 209 -6.12 -20.11 -6.09
C GLU A 209 -5.52 -18.84 -5.44
N ILE A 210 -6.37 -17.83 -5.17
CA ILE A 210 -5.98 -16.63 -4.43
C ILE A 210 -6.17 -16.90 -2.94
N GLN A 211 -5.12 -16.79 -2.15
CA GLN A 211 -5.24 -16.94 -0.70
C GLN A 211 -5.88 -15.71 -0.09
N LEU A 212 -7.14 -15.84 0.35
CA LEU A 212 -7.90 -14.78 1.01
C LEU A 212 -7.74 -14.88 2.53
N ILE A 213 -7.19 -13.82 3.15
CA ILE A 213 -6.90 -13.73 4.60
C ILE A 213 -7.77 -12.62 5.20
N TYR A 214 -8.69 -12.97 6.13
CA TYR A 214 -9.64 -12.04 6.75
C TYR A 214 -9.92 -12.34 8.20
#